data_40074cb0458781c7d2e4aea3dc7717e0
#
_entry.id   40074cb0458781c7d2e4aea3dc7717e0
#
_cell.length_a   1.000
_cell.length_b   1.000
_cell.length_c   1.000
_cell.angle_alpha   90.00
_cell.angle_beta   90.00
_cell.angle_gamma   90.00
#
_symmetry.space_group_name_H-M   'P 1'
#
loop_
_entity.id
_entity.type
_entity.pdbx_description
1 polymer ?
#
loop_
_entity_poly.entity_id
_entity_poly.type
_entity_poly.pdbx_seq_one_letter_code
_entity_poly.pdbx_strand_id
1 'polypeptide(L)'
;MNLQKLDINYRLIFGQGGQLDCTSNVEQMVERIEKLSGKKNAEGFRKYLEDNRMKLNKSKQCLQEPWFGMTDLISSRAARVAGVLRPQRSVAKDLMKIFDDDRLMLAMSFQTKYLGMSPFNCPSLFTMLAFLEYEYGIFHPMGGLGSVSERMGEIARDMGVDFRMETEVQEVIMDKKTIKGVVTKDGPFYADKVVMNADFAQGMTSLFPD
;
A
#
# COMPACT_ATOMS: atom_id res chain seq x y z
N MET A 1 -16.78 -8.44 12.40
CA MET A 1 -15.31 -8.64 12.45
C MET A 1 -14.75 -7.86 13.62
N ASN A 2 -13.90 -8.47 14.45
CA ASN A 2 -13.26 -7.82 15.59
C ASN A 2 -11.81 -7.45 15.20
N LEU A 3 -11.47 -6.15 15.29
CA LEU A 3 -10.14 -5.61 14.98
C LEU A 3 -9.48 -5.13 16.28
N GLN A 4 -8.31 -5.64 16.57
CA GLN A 4 -7.50 -5.19 17.69
C GLN A 4 -6.39 -4.26 17.19
N LYS A 5 -6.37 -3.02 17.67
CA LYS A 5 -5.25 -2.11 17.43
C LYS A 5 -4.03 -2.58 18.22
N LEU A 6 -2.87 -2.60 17.57
CA LEU A 6 -1.62 -2.98 18.22
C LEU A 6 -1.01 -1.78 18.94
N ASP A 7 -0.61 -1.96 20.21
CA ASP A 7 0.12 -0.93 20.97
C ASP A 7 1.55 -0.76 20.43
N ILE A 8 2.18 -1.88 20.08
CA ILE A 8 3.45 -1.93 19.37
C ILE A 8 3.16 -2.46 17.97
N ASN A 9 3.34 -1.62 16.96
CA ASN A 9 3.14 -1.98 15.56
C ASN A 9 4.09 -3.10 15.15
N TYR A 10 5.37 -2.92 15.47
CA TYR A 10 6.47 -3.88 15.29
C TYR A 10 7.70 -3.44 16.07
N ARG A 11 8.62 -4.38 16.29
CA ARG A 11 9.94 -4.13 16.90
C ARG A 11 11.03 -4.25 15.85
N LEU A 12 11.88 -3.25 15.75
CA LEU A 12 13.10 -3.26 14.96
C LEU A 12 14.30 -3.56 15.88
N ILE A 13 15.08 -4.56 15.52
CA ILE A 13 16.34 -4.90 16.18
C ILE A 13 17.46 -4.62 15.19
N PHE A 14 18.38 -3.71 15.53
CA PHE A 14 19.42 -3.25 14.63
C PHE A 14 20.71 -4.04 14.84
N GLY A 15 21.30 -4.53 13.76
CA GLY A 15 22.58 -5.25 13.78
C GLY A 15 23.74 -4.41 14.33
N GLN A 16 23.63 -3.08 14.23
CA GLN A 16 24.58 -2.11 14.80
C GLN A 16 24.33 -1.81 16.30
N GLY A 17 23.37 -2.51 16.90
CA GLY A 17 22.96 -2.34 18.29
C GLY A 17 21.77 -1.41 18.48
N GLY A 18 21.00 -1.73 19.53
CA GLY A 18 19.75 -1.06 19.87
C GLY A 18 18.51 -1.71 19.27
N GLN A 19 17.37 -1.28 19.77
CA GLN A 19 16.05 -1.68 19.28
C GLN A 19 15.10 -0.50 19.31
N LEU A 20 14.06 -0.55 18.48
CA LEU A 20 13.00 0.45 18.41
C LEU A 20 11.63 -0.25 18.34
N ASP A 21 10.82 -0.06 19.37
CA ASP A 21 9.42 -0.45 19.40
C ASP A 21 8.60 0.64 18.73
N CYS A 22 8.16 0.38 17.51
CA CYS A 22 7.38 1.33 16.74
C CYS A 22 5.91 1.32 17.20
N THR A 23 5.33 2.49 17.39
CA THR A 23 3.96 2.66 17.87
C THR A 23 3.29 3.85 17.19
N SER A 24 1.96 3.80 17.09
CA SER A 24 1.15 4.94 16.63
C SER A 24 0.92 6.01 17.72
N ASN A 25 1.39 5.78 18.95
CA ASN A 25 1.40 6.83 19.96
C ASN A 25 2.63 7.73 19.72
N VAL A 26 2.38 8.95 19.24
CA VAL A 26 3.42 9.89 18.81
C VAL A 26 4.37 10.26 19.96
N GLU A 27 3.83 10.49 21.15
CA GLU A 27 4.65 10.89 22.31
C GLU A 27 5.59 9.77 22.76
N GLN A 28 5.07 8.55 22.84
CA GLN A 28 5.89 7.38 23.15
C GLN A 28 6.94 7.13 22.06
N MET A 29 6.58 7.32 20.79
CA MET A 29 7.53 7.15 19.69
C MET A 29 8.66 8.18 19.76
N VAL A 30 8.32 9.45 20.04
CA VAL A 30 9.30 10.53 20.23
C VAL A 30 10.26 10.20 21.40
N GLU A 31 9.72 9.76 22.54
CA GLU A 31 10.53 9.36 23.69
C GLU A 31 11.50 8.20 23.37
N ARG A 32 11.01 7.19 22.66
CA ARG A 32 11.84 6.03 22.24
C ARG A 32 12.91 6.44 21.24
N ILE A 33 12.61 7.34 20.30
CA ILE A 33 13.60 7.86 19.36
C ILE A 33 14.64 8.72 20.11
N GLU A 34 14.20 9.56 21.06
CA GLU A 34 15.13 10.37 21.84
C GLU A 34 16.12 9.51 22.64
N LYS A 35 15.66 8.43 23.25
CA LYS A 35 16.51 7.45 23.93
C LYS A 35 17.47 6.72 23.00
N LEU A 36 17.06 6.42 21.77
CA LEU A 36 17.86 5.68 20.80
C LEU A 36 18.91 6.54 20.13
N SER A 37 18.57 7.79 19.75
CA SER A 37 19.36 8.61 18.83
C SER A 37 19.32 10.11 19.11
N GLY A 38 18.80 10.52 20.26
CA GLY A 38 18.83 11.89 20.75
C GLY A 38 17.70 12.79 20.26
N LYS A 39 17.62 13.95 20.93
CA LYS A 39 16.54 14.94 20.79
C LYS A 39 16.34 15.44 19.36
N LYS A 40 17.41 15.68 18.61
CA LYS A 40 17.36 16.18 17.23
C LYS A 40 16.54 15.23 16.32
N ASN A 41 16.78 13.94 16.44
CA ASN A 41 16.06 12.92 15.68
C ASN A 41 14.61 12.76 16.15
N ALA A 42 14.33 12.91 17.43
CA ALA A 42 12.99 12.92 17.98
C ALA A 42 12.14 14.09 17.44
N GLU A 43 12.71 15.29 17.38
CA GLU A 43 12.10 16.45 16.72
C GLU A 43 11.95 16.23 15.20
N GLY A 44 12.94 15.57 14.58
CA GLY A 44 12.89 15.14 13.19
C GLY A 44 11.68 14.27 12.90
N PHE A 45 11.35 13.34 13.80
CA PHE A 45 10.18 12.49 13.64
C PHE A 45 8.86 13.28 13.61
N ARG A 46 8.70 14.31 14.46
CA ARG A 46 7.52 15.19 14.39
C ARG A 46 7.42 15.90 13.04
N LYS A 47 8.53 16.44 12.53
CA LYS A 47 8.57 17.08 11.21
C LYS A 47 8.27 16.10 10.08
N TYR A 48 8.74 14.86 10.20
CA TYR A 48 8.41 13.78 9.28
C TYR A 48 6.91 13.51 9.23
N LEU A 49 6.23 13.45 10.38
CA LEU A 49 4.79 13.25 10.44
C LEU A 49 4.03 14.42 9.80
N GLU A 50 4.40 15.66 10.11
CA GLU A 50 3.78 16.87 9.54
C GLU A 50 3.93 16.94 8.01
N ASP A 51 5.13 16.70 7.49
CA ASP A 51 5.41 16.72 6.04
C ASP A 51 4.57 15.67 5.31
N ASN A 52 4.48 14.45 5.85
CA ASN A 52 3.71 13.39 5.23
C ASN A 52 2.20 13.57 5.38
N ARG A 53 1.71 14.13 6.48
CA ARG A 53 0.30 14.52 6.65
C ARG A 53 -0.11 15.58 5.62
N MET A 54 0.76 16.56 5.37
CA MET A 54 0.55 17.56 4.32
C MET A 54 0.54 16.91 2.93
N LYS A 55 1.49 15.98 2.65
CA LYS A 55 1.52 15.22 1.39
C LYS A 55 0.21 14.46 1.18
N LEU A 56 -0.23 13.69 2.19
CA LEU A 56 -1.46 12.90 2.11
C LEU A 56 -2.68 13.79 1.85
N ASN A 57 -2.84 14.87 2.62
CA ASN A 57 -3.99 15.77 2.49
C ASN A 57 -4.06 16.42 1.10
N LYS A 58 -2.92 16.86 0.56
CA LYS A 58 -2.88 17.46 -0.79
C LYS A 58 -3.03 16.45 -1.92
N SER A 59 -2.59 15.20 -1.71
CA SER A 59 -2.67 14.16 -2.73
C SER A 59 -3.95 13.32 -2.67
N LYS A 60 -4.76 13.47 -1.62
CA LYS A 60 -5.96 12.66 -1.40
C LYS A 60 -6.86 12.55 -2.63
N GLN A 61 -7.18 13.67 -3.26
CA GLN A 61 -7.99 13.68 -4.48
C GLN A 61 -7.32 12.91 -5.64
N CYS A 62 -6.00 13.07 -5.80
CA CYS A 62 -5.26 12.37 -6.85
C CYS A 62 -5.18 10.85 -6.62
N LEU A 63 -5.23 10.41 -5.35
CA LEU A 63 -5.24 8.99 -4.99
C LEU A 63 -6.61 8.34 -5.15
N GLN A 64 -7.68 9.12 -5.10
CA GLN A 64 -9.07 8.64 -5.21
C GLN A 64 -9.59 8.62 -6.65
N GLU A 65 -8.98 9.38 -7.56
CA GLU A 65 -9.41 9.47 -8.95
C GLU A 65 -8.48 8.66 -9.87
N PRO A 66 -9.02 7.91 -10.83
CA PRO A 66 -8.19 7.13 -11.76
C PRO A 66 -7.35 8.03 -12.67
N TRP A 67 -6.22 7.51 -13.11
CA TRP A 67 -5.33 8.12 -14.08
C TRP A 67 -5.38 7.27 -15.35
N PHE A 68 -5.80 7.87 -16.46
CA PHE A 68 -6.05 7.14 -17.71
C PHE A 68 -4.91 7.26 -18.73
N GLY A 69 -4.02 8.25 -18.58
CA GLY A 69 -2.95 8.42 -19.55
C GLY A 69 -2.00 9.57 -19.26
N MET A 70 -1.07 9.79 -20.18
CA MET A 70 -0.02 10.81 -20.07
C MET A 70 -0.59 12.23 -19.96
N THR A 71 -1.75 12.50 -20.54
CA THR A 71 -2.43 13.80 -20.46
C THR A 71 -2.80 14.19 -19.04
N ASP A 72 -3.07 13.19 -18.17
CA ASP A 72 -3.39 13.45 -16.76
C ASP A 72 -2.18 14.02 -16.00
N LEU A 73 -0.96 13.70 -16.43
CA LEU A 73 0.28 14.22 -15.82
C LEU A 73 0.48 15.72 -16.09
N ILE A 74 -0.17 16.28 -17.10
CA ILE A 74 -0.09 17.70 -17.48
C ILE A 74 -1.31 18.48 -16.93
N SER A 75 -2.19 17.81 -16.19
CA SER A 75 -3.40 18.40 -15.64
C SER A 75 -3.13 19.35 -14.46
N SER A 76 -4.09 20.25 -14.18
CA SER A 76 -4.06 21.09 -12.98
C SER A 76 -4.04 20.27 -11.69
N ARG A 77 -4.57 19.04 -11.72
CA ARG A 77 -4.52 18.05 -10.63
C ARG A 77 -3.08 17.61 -10.36
N ALA A 78 -2.33 17.24 -11.40
CA ALA A 78 -0.93 16.87 -11.30
C ALA A 78 -0.06 18.04 -10.82
N ALA A 79 -0.28 19.25 -11.37
CA ALA A 79 0.46 20.44 -10.98
C ALA A 79 0.31 20.79 -9.49
N ARG A 80 -0.89 20.62 -8.92
CA ARG A 80 -1.15 20.87 -7.48
C ARG A 80 -0.32 20.00 -6.55
N VAL A 81 0.00 18.77 -6.94
CA VAL A 81 0.69 17.81 -6.09
C VAL A 81 2.17 17.67 -6.40
N ALA A 82 2.64 18.07 -7.59
CA ALA A 82 4.01 17.89 -8.04
C ALA A 82 5.05 18.46 -7.06
N GLY A 83 4.80 19.69 -6.56
CA GLY A 83 5.70 20.35 -5.60
C GLY A 83 5.74 19.71 -4.22
N VAL A 84 4.67 19.02 -3.82
CA VAL A 84 4.53 18.39 -2.51
C VAL A 84 5.06 16.95 -2.54
N LEU A 85 4.76 16.20 -3.60
CA LEU A 85 5.16 14.80 -3.74
C LEU A 85 6.64 14.62 -4.05
N ARG A 86 7.32 15.65 -4.56
CA ARG A 86 8.76 15.65 -4.86
C ARG A 86 9.22 14.40 -5.63
N PRO A 87 8.62 14.10 -6.80
CA PRO A 87 8.89 12.86 -7.53
C PRO A 87 10.35 12.73 -7.99
N GLN A 88 11.08 13.84 -8.08
CA GLN A 88 12.49 13.89 -8.46
C GLN A 88 13.44 13.51 -7.31
N ARG A 89 12.96 13.28 -6.09
CA ARG A 89 13.74 12.86 -4.94
C ARG A 89 13.45 11.42 -4.58
N SER A 90 14.43 10.74 -3.99
CA SER A 90 14.19 9.42 -3.40
C SER A 90 13.78 9.52 -1.92
N VAL A 91 13.16 8.45 -1.42
CA VAL A 91 12.85 8.28 0.01
C VAL A 91 14.08 8.52 0.86
N ALA A 92 15.20 7.86 0.54
CA ALA A 92 16.45 8.03 1.30
C ALA A 92 16.91 9.49 1.34
N LYS A 93 16.91 10.21 0.20
CA LYS A 93 17.33 11.62 0.15
C LYS A 93 16.45 12.56 0.97
N ASP A 94 15.16 12.27 1.10
CA ASP A 94 14.28 13.08 1.95
C ASP A 94 14.47 12.74 3.44
N LEU A 95 14.66 11.47 3.78
CA LEU A 95 14.91 11.05 5.17
C LEU A 95 16.27 11.52 5.71
N MET A 96 17.33 11.53 4.89
CA MET A 96 18.65 12.06 5.26
C MET A 96 18.64 13.55 5.63
N LYS A 97 17.62 14.30 5.24
CA LYS A 97 17.46 15.71 5.65
C LYS A 97 16.81 15.86 7.02
N ILE A 98 16.15 14.83 7.48
CA ILE A 98 15.37 14.82 8.70
C ILE A 98 16.15 14.10 9.81
N PHE A 99 16.76 12.98 9.49
CA PHE A 99 17.44 12.09 10.42
C PHE A 99 18.95 12.02 10.10
N ASP A 100 19.76 11.99 11.13
CA ASP A 100 21.21 11.79 11.06
C ASP A 100 21.65 10.41 11.63
N ASP A 101 20.71 9.55 11.96
CA ASP A 101 20.92 8.17 12.43
C ASP A 101 20.42 7.18 11.38
N ASP A 102 21.30 6.32 10.87
CA ASP A 102 20.99 5.31 9.86
C ASP A 102 19.91 4.32 10.29
N ARG A 103 19.80 4.06 11.59
CA ARG A 103 18.77 3.19 12.15
C ARG A 103 17.38 3.78 11.95
N LEU A 104 17.24 5.11 12.09
CA LEU A 104 15.96 5.79 11.84
C LEU A 104 15.67 5.90 10.35
N MET A 105 16.69 6.14 9.51
CA MET A 105 16.50 6.11 8.06
C MET A 105 15.98 4.74 7.61
N LEU A 106 16.56 3.65 8.16
CA LEU A 106 16.06 2.29 7.90
C LEU A 106 14.64 2.11 8.42
N ALA A 107 14.35 2.53 9.65
CA ALA A 107 13.03 2.41 10.28
C ALA A 107 11.91 3.10 9.51
N MET A 108 12.21 4.24 8.87
CA MET A 108 11.23 5.04 8.12
C MET A 108 11.22 4.76 6.60
N SER A 109 12.02 3.80 6.13
CA SER A 109 12.15 3.51 4.70
C SER A 109 11.95 2.05 4.32
N PHE A 110 12.00 1.11 5.26
CA PHE A 110 11.95 -0.32 4.90
C PHE A 110 10.62 -0.72 4.26
N GLN A 111 9.56 0.07 4.40
CA GLN A 111 8.28 -0.13 3.73
C GLN A 111 8.38 -0.03 2.20
N THR A 112 9.45 0.56 1.65
CA THR A 112 9.68 0.58 0.19
C THR A 112 9.84 -0.83 -0.39
N LYS A 113 10.17 -1.83 0.46
CA LYS A 113 10.19 -3.25 0.07
C LYS A 113 8.82 -3.76 -0.41
N TYR A 114 7.70 -3.16 0.05
CA TYR A 114 6.36 -3.52 -0.43
C TYR A 114 6.17 -3.25 -1.93
N LEU A 115 6.98 -2.31 -2.46
CA LEU A 115 7.01 -1.96 -3.88
C LEU A 115 8.14 -2.68 -4.63
N GLY A 116 8.91 -3.56 -3.96
CA GLY A 116 10.11 -4.17 -4.53
C GLY A 116 11.22 -3.18 -4.84
N MET A 117 11.24 -2.01 -4.19
CA MET A 117 12.18 -0.93 -4.50
C MET A 117 13.15 -0.64 -3.35
N SER A 118 14.40 -0.33 -3.72
CA SER A 118 15.35 0.25 -2.78
C SER A 118 14.93 1.69 -2.41
N PRO A 119 15.05 2.13 -1.13
CA PRO A 119 14.74 3.49 -0.72
C PRO A 119 15.55 4.56 -1.45
N PHE A 120 16.72 4.21 -2.01
CA PHE A 120 17.55 5.11 -2.80
C PHE A 120 16.96 5.42 -4.19
N ASN A 121 16.15 4.51 -4.74
CA ASN A 121 15.51 4.63 -6.05
C ASN A 121 14.02 4.88 -5.95
N CYS A 122 13.40 4.59 -4.80
CA CYS A 122 11.98 4.77 -4.56
C CYS A 122 11.62 6.27 -4.48
N PRO A 123 10.63 6.77 -5.23
CA PRO A 123 10.23 8.18 -5.18
C PRO A 123 9.81 8.63 -3.77
N SER A 124 10.15 9.87 -3.42
CA SER A 124 9.93 10.44 -2.08
C SER A 124 8.47 10.42 -1.61
N LEU A 125 7.51 10.41 -2.53
CA LEU A 125 6.09 10.31 -2.17
C LEU A 125 5.80 9.06 -1.31
N PHE A 126 6.56 8.00 -1.48
CA PHE A 126 6.38 6.74 -0.74
C PHE A 126 6.90 6.77 0.71
N THR A 127 7.44 7.89 1.19
CA THR A 127 7.60 8.12 2.63
C THR A 127 6.25 8.07 3.37
N MET A 128 5.15 8.27 2.65
CA MET A 128 3.80 8.13 3.21
C MET A 128 3.46 6.70 3.64
N LEU A 129 4.11 5.65 3.11
CA LEU A 129 3.82 4.27 3.51
C LEU A 129 4.09 4.04 5.00
N ALA A 130 5.30 4.39 5.47
CA ALA A 130 5.61 4.31 6.89
C ALA A 130 4.75 5.29 7.72
N PHE A 131 4.52 6.50 7.20
CA PHE A 131 3.69 7.49 7.88
C PHE A 131 2.28 6.97 8.17
N LEU A 132 1.63 6.23 7.26
CA LEU A 132 0.29 5.68 7.47
C LEU A 132 0.24 4.74 8.68
N GLU A 133 1.30 3.96 8.92
CA GLU A 133 1.40 3.07 10.08
C GLU A 133 1.47 3.84 11.41
N TYR A 134 2.13 4.99 11.43
CA TYR A 134 2.21 5.86 12.63
C TYR A 134 0.96 6.70 12.82
N GLU A 135 0.35 7.20 11.75
CA GLU A 135 -0.84 8.07 11.82
C GLU A 135 -2.10 7.29 12.21
N TYR A 136 -2.31 6.12 11.61
CA TYR A 136 -3.53 5.33 11.80
C TYR A 136 -3.35 4.13 12.72
N GLY A 137 -2.13 3.64 12.87
CA GLY A 137 -1.80 2.42 13.59
C GLY A 137 -1.97 1.16 12.74
N ILE A 138 -1.58 0.04 13.32
CA ILE A 138 -1.73 -1.29 12.73
C ILE A 138 -2.79 -2.05 13.52
N PHE A 139 -3.66 -2.75 12.81
CA PHE A 139 -4.76 -3.52 13.38
C PHE A 139 -4.61 -4.99 13.01
N HIS A 140 -4.84 -5.85 13.98
CA HIS A 140 -4.91 -7.29 13.77
C HIS A 140 -6.36 -7.75 13.78
N PRO A 141 -6.87 -8.39 12.71
CA PRO A 141 -8.18 -9.02 12.73
C PRO A 141 -8.12 -10.28 13.59
N MET A 142 -8.98 -10.36 14.61
CA MET A 142 -9.07 -11.55 15.46
C MET A 142 -9.55 -12.74 14.64
N GLY A 143 -8.80 -13.84 14.72
CA GLY A 143 -8.97 -15.00 13.85
C GLY A 143 -8.03 -15.02 12.63
N GLY A 144 -7.16 -14.00 12.49
CA GLY A 144 -6.20 -13.90 11.38
C GLY A 144 -6.74 -13.21 10.14
N LEU A 145 -5.87 -12.96 9.16
CA LEU A 145 -6.24 -12.25 7.92
C LEU A 145 -7.28 -13.02 7.08
N GLY A 146 -7.33 -14.36 7.16
CA GLY A 146 -8.34 -15.18 6.51
C GLY A 146 -9.76 -14.77 6.88
N SER A 147 -10.00 -14.38 8.15
CA SER A 147 -11.32 -13.93 8.60
C SER A 147 -11.85 -12.69 7.87
N VAL A 148 -10.96 -11.87 7.31
CA VAL A 148 -11.35 -10.71 6.49
C VAL A 148 -11.95 -11.20 5.17
N SER A 149 -11.26 -12.11 4.48
CA SER A 149 -11.74 -12.69 3.21
C SER A 149 -13.02 -13.48 3.41
N GLU A 150 -13.13 -14.26 4.48
CA GLU A 150 -14.35 -14.99 4.84
C GLU A 150 -15.52 -14.02 5.03
N ARG A 151 -15.32 -12.94 5.80
CA ARG A 151 -16.36 -11.94 6.03
C ARG A 151 -16.78 -11.20 4.76
N MET A 152 -15.82 -10.89 3.89
CA MET A 152 -16.12 -10.32 2.57
C MET A 152 -16.96 -11.30 1.71
N GLY A 153 -16.61 -12.59 1.74
CA GLY A 153 -17.37 -13.63 1.05
C GLY A 153 -18.80 -13.77 1.57
N GLU A 154 -19.00 -13.71 2.90
CA GLU A 154 -20.33 -13.72 3.50
C GLU A 154 -21.18 -12.54 3.02
N ILE A 155 -20.64 -11.32 3.10
CA ILE A 155 -21.34 -10.11 2.65
C ILE A 155 -21.68 -10.20 1.16
N ALA A 156 -20.76 -10.68 0.33
CA ALA A 156 -21.03 -10.83 -1.10
C ALA A 156 -22.15 -11.85 -1.37
N ARG A 157 -22.21 -12.97 -0.63
CA ARG A 157 -23.34 -13.93 -0.72
C ARG A 157 -24.66 -13.29 -0.30
N ASP A 158 -24.67 -12.53 0.80
CA ASP A 158 -25.86 -11.80 1.27
C ASP A 158 -26.36 -10.79 0.21
N MET A 159 -25.43 -10.26 -0.60
CA MET A 159 -25.73 -9.39 -1.76
C MET A 159 -26.17 -10.15 -3.01
N GLY A 160 -26.23 -11.48 -2.99
CA GLY A 160 -26.67 -12.32 -4.10
C GLY A 160 -25.56 -12.75 -5.06
N VAL A 161 -24.28 -12.62 -4.68
CA VAL A 161 -23.17 -13.12 -5.50
C VAL A 161 -23.14 -14.65 -5.49
N ASP A 162 -23.10 -15.26 -6.66
CA ASP A 162 -22.94 -16.71 -6.85
C ASP A 162 -21.43 -17.06 -6.81
N PHE A 163 -21.03 -17.84 -5.82
CA PHE A 163 -19.66 -18.32 -5.66
C PHE A 163 -19.52 -19.74 -6.19
N ARG A 164 -18.70 -19.93 -7.21
CA ARG A 164 -18.38 -21.23 -7.78
C ARG A 164 -16.94 -21.60 -7.46
N MET A 165 -16.78 -22.25 -6.31
CA MET A 165 -15.47 -22.73 -5.86
C MET A 165 -15.03 -23.95 -6.66
N GLU A 166 -13.72 -24.23 -6.72
CA GLU A 166 -13.16 -25.37 -7.44
C GLU A 166 -13.57 -25.43 -8.94
N THR A 167 -13.88 -24.28 -9.51
CA THR A 167 -14.32 -24.11 -10.88
C THR A 167 -13.26 -23.31 -11.64
N GLU A 168 -12.35 -24.03 -12.28
CA GLU A 168 -11.26 -23.43 -13.06
C GLU A 168 -11.81 -22.82 -14.34
N VAL A 169 -11.40 -21.58 -14.61
CA VAL A 169 -11.64 -20.92 -15.89
C VAL A 169 -10.55 -21.39 -16.87
N GLN A 170 -10.98 -21.97 -17.99
CA GLN A 170 -10.11 -22.55 -19.00
C GLN A 170 -9.82 -21.58 -20.15
N GLU A 171 -10.80 -20.76 -20.51
CA GLU A 171 -10.71 -19.85 -21.65
C GLU A 171 -11.66 -18.65 -21.47
N VAL A 172 -11.31 -17.50 -22.06
CA VAL A 172 -12.17 -16.33 -22.20
C VAL A 172 -12.92 -16.40 -23.52
N ILE A 173 -14.25 -16.32 -23.47
CA ILE A 173 -15.09 -16.30 -24.67
C ILE A 173 -14.99 -14.93 -25.33
N MET A 174 -14.51 -14.89 -26.56
CA MET A 174 -14.35 -13.66 -27.34
C MET A 174 -15.31 -13.64 -28.55
N ASP A 175 -15.92 -12.48 -28.80
CA ASP A 175 -16.54 -12.12 -30.07
C ASP A 175 -15.77 -10.94 -30.66
N LYS A 176 -14.88 -11.22 -31.60
CA LYS A 176 -13.90 -10.26 -32.14
C LYS A 176 -13.03 -9.68 -31.01
N LYS A 177 -13.25 -8.42 -30.63
CA LYS A 177 -12.51 -7.71 -29.57
C LYS A 177 -13.34 -7.52 -28.29
N THR A 178 -14.48 -8.20 -28.18
CA THR A 178 -15.40 -8.07 -27.05
C THR A 178 -15.46 -9.36 -26.27
N ILE A 179 -15.20 -9.29 -24.98
CA ILE A 179 -15.35 -10.42 -24.07
C ILE A 179 -16.85 -10.66 -23.85
N LYS A 180 -17.29 -11.94 -23.93
CA LYS A 180 -18.68 -12.38 -23.76
C LYS A 180 -18.87 -13.28 -22.54
N GLY A 181 -17.79 -13.78 -21.95
CA GLY A 181 -17.86 -14.69 -20.83
C GLY A 181 -16.60 -15.51 -20.66
N VAL A 182 -16.74 -16.66 -19.99
CA VAL A 182 -15.64 -17.60 -19.73
C VAL A 182 -16.12 -19.03 -19.94
N VAL A 183 -15.22 -19.93 -20.29
CA VAL A 183 -15.41 -21.38 -20.35
C VAL A 183 -14.84 -22.01 -19.10
N THR A 184 -15.57 -22.91 -18.49
CA THR A 184 -15.10 -23.73 -17.35
C THR A 184 -15.40 -25.21 -17.63
N LYS A 185 -14.95 -26.11 -16.76
CA LYS A 185 -15.29 -27.53 -16.82
C LYS A 185 -16.82 -27.79 -16.78
N ASP A 186 -17.59 -26.87 -16.18
CA ASP A 186 -19.05 -26.98 -16.04
C ASP A 186 -19.81 -26.33 -17.20
N GLY A 187 -19.08 -25.83 -18.22
CA GLY A 187 -19.62 -25.19 -19.41
C GLY A 187 -19.35 -23.66 -19.46
N PRO A 188 -19.94 -22.98 -20.44
CA PRO A 188 -19.75 -21.56 -20.64
C PRO A 188 -20.60 -20.73 -19.66
N PHE A 189 -20.03 -19.64 -19.16
CA PHE A 189 -20.74 -18.61 -18.41
C PHE A 189 -20.63 -17.29 -19.17
N TYR A 190 -21.77 -16.72 -19.53
CA TYR A 190 -21.87 -15.46 -20.25
C TYR A 190 -22.05 -14.28 -19.29
N ALA A 191 -21.37 -13.16 -19.60
CA ALA A 191 -21.47 -11.94 -18.83
C ALA A 191 -21.15 -10.71 -19.70
N ASP A 192 -21.73 -9.57 -19.34
CA ASP A 192 -21.46 -8.28 -20.01
C ASP A 192 -20.05 -7.76 -19.74
N LYS A 193 -19.47 -8.15 -18.58
CA LYS A 193 -18.11 -7.78 -18.17
C LYS A 193 -17.46 -8.93 -17.42
N VAL A 194 -16.16 -9.10 -17.62
CA VAL A 194 -15.32 -10.07 -16.92
C VAL A 194 -14.19 -9.33 -16.23
N VAL A 195 -13.99 -9.58 -14.95
CA VAL A 195 -12.84 -9.09 -14.19
C VAL A 195 -11.91 -10.26 -13.90
N MET A 196 -10.71 -10.22 -14.46
CA MET A 196 -9.68 -11.22 -14.21
C MET A 196 -8.79 -10.77 -13.05
N ASN A 197 -8.79 -11.52 -11.95
CA ASN A 197 -7.93 -11.29 -10.79
C ASN A 197 -6.86 -12.40 -10.65
N ALA A 198 -6.47 -13.02 -11.76
CA ALA A 198 -5.30 -13.90 -11.85
C ALA A 198 -4.02 -13.09 -12.06
N ASP A 199 -2.84 -13.75 -11.94
CA ASP A 199 -1.59 -13.13 -12.39
C ASP A 199 -1.73 -12.65 -13.84
N PHE A 200 -1.37 -11.39 -14.09
CA PHE A 200 -1.64 -10.75 -15.38
C PHE A 200 -0.90 -11.47 -16.53
N ALA A 201 0.39 -11.75 -16.35
CA ALA A 201 1.18 -12.36 -17.42
C ALA A 201 0.67 -13.77 -17.74
N GLN A 202 0.42 -14.58 -16.72
CA GLN A 202 -0.10 -15.92 -16.88
C GLN A 202 -1.53 -15.90 -17.45
N GLY A 203 -2.42 -15.09 -16.89
CA GLY A 203 -3.80 -15.02 -17.34
C GLY A 203 -3.94 -14.58 -18.80
N MET A 204 -3.14 -13.58 -19.22
CA MET A 204 -3.15 -13.10 -20.62
C MET A 204 -2.63 -14.14 -21.62
N THR A 205 -1.69 -14.98 -21.20
CA THR A 205 -1.10 -15.99 -22.09
C THR A 205 -1.84 -17.34 -22.10
N SER A 206 -2.59 -17.63 -21.03
CA SER A 206 -3.23 -18.95 -20.90
C SER A 206 -4.75 -18.94 -21.12
N LEU A 207 -5.43 -17.81 -20.91
CA LEU A 207 -6.89 -17.75 -20.94
C LEU A 207 -7.45 -17.11 -22.21
N PHE A 208 -6.64 -16.36 -22.97
CA PHE A 208 -7.10 -15.74 -24.20
C PHE A 208 -6.75 -16.60 -25.42
N PRO A 209 -7.71 -16.81 -26.35
CA PRO A 209 -7.42 -17.52 -27.61
C PRO A 209 -6.41 -16.71 -28.46
N ASP A 210 -5.62 -17.42 -29.25
CA ASP A 210 -4.65 -16.86 -30.21
C ASP A 210 -5.31 -15.98 -31.30
#